data_b72f7c6a3fc61c8af29b1c04f54b827d
#
_entry.id   b72f7c6a3fc61c8af29b1c04f54b827d
#
_cell.length_a   1.000
_cell.length_b   1.000
_cell.length_c   1.000
_cell.angle_alpha   90.00
_cell.angle_beta   90.00
_cell.angle_gamma   90.00
#
_symmetry.space_group_name_H-M   'P 1'
#
loop_
_entity.id
_entity.type
_entity.pdbx_description
1 polymer ?
#
loop_
_entity_poly.entity_id
_entity_poly.type
_entity_poly.pdbx_seq_one_letter_code
_entity_poly.pdbx_strand_id
1 'polypeptide(L)'
;CRTLLNSLHLICLAHGLELRRPENIIAALISVSERIIVDDGAYFLLFLQDMFPYLDKYFVSDYLPKLTDRISYLMEEYKLDSPCDRSLLLDYKAECFLLKRDYGNAVKKREKAINIMEKLHTKDADMRTANLLSNLYNNLSNTYLLMKRGNEAANALRTAFDIRMEYAHLGLTESHDTLQQMMNLINILLLSKDAGNAKIVLEQYESLVLEHLSDNSLDYGICKLSKGIIDMMEGTPESAEVNLLAAESIIGNAVGTDNDYMKTTYRYLNNLYARWKKPEKAIEYRDKFLGVKQSVLKQ
;
A
#
# COMPACT_ATOMS: atom_id res chain seq x y z
N CYS A 1 5.15 31.04 7.84
CA CYS A 1 4.85 29.64 8.17
C CYS A 1 4.59 28.81 6.91
N ARG A 2 3.64 29.21 6.02
CA ARG A 2 3.31 28.49 4.75
C ARG A 2 4.52 28.20 3.87
N THR A 3 5.44 29.16 3.71
CA THR A 3 6.65 28.99 2.91
C THR A 3 7.55 27.87 3.47
N LEU A 4 7.70 27.80 4.79
CA LEU A 4 8.49 26.76 5.45
C LEU A 4 7.85 25.38 5.28
N LEU A 5 6.52 25.30 5.44
CA LEU A 5 5.78 24.05 5.26
C LEU A 5 5.84 23.57 3.81
N ASN A 6 5.69 24.45 2.82
CA ASN A 6 5.85 24.10 1.42
C ASN A 6 7.29 23.64 1.10
N SER A 7 8.30 24.29 1.69
CA SER A 7 9.69 23.87 1.52
C SER A 7 9.95 22.49 2.11
N LEU A 8 9.39 22.19 3.28
CA LEU A 8 9.47 20.86 3.90
C LEU A 8 8.76 19.80 3.06
N HIS A 9 7.56 20.13 2.54
CA HIS A 9 6.83 19.24 1.63
C HIS A 9 7.65 18.92 0.37
N LEU A 10 8.19 19.93 -0.29
CA LEU A 10 9.04 19.76 -1.48
C LEU A 10 10.31 18.95 -1.17
N ILE A 11 10.94 19.16 -0.02
CA ILE A 11 12.11 18.38 0.42
C ILE A 11 11.72 16.92 0.61
N CYS A 12 10.61 16.63 1.26
CA CYS A 12 10.13 15.26 1.47
C CYS A 12 9.79 14.57 0.16
N LEU A 13 9.16 15.27 -0.79
CA LEU A 13 8.85 14.74 -2.12
C LEU A 13 10.11 14.52 -2.97
N ALA A 14 11.07 15.47 -2.96
CA ALA A 14 12.26 15.43 -3.80
C ALA A 14 13.28 14.38 -3.36
N HIS A 15 13.38 14.09 -2.07
CA HIS A 15 14.35 13.14 -1.53
C HIS A 15 13.83 11.71 -1.43
N GLY A 16 12.64 11.42 -1.96
CA GLY A 16 12.15 10.06 -2.14
C GLY A 16 12.34 9.17 -0.92
N LEU A 17 12.07 9.70 0.30
CA LEU A 17 12.06 8.91 1.53
C LEU A 17 13.43 8.55 2.15
N GLU A 18 14.57 8.99 1.64
CA GLU A 18 15.85 8.85 2.32
C GLU A 18 16.13 10.01 3.31
N LEU A 19 15.16 10.29 4.18
CA LEU A 19 15.37 11.22 5.29
C LEU A 19 16.24 10.53 6.36
N ARG A 20 17.50 10.93 6.46
CA ARG A 20 18.46 10.35 7.41
C ARG A 20 18.11 10.54 8.90
N ARG A 21 17.14 11.41 9.21
CA ARG A 21 16.67 11.69 10.58
C ARG A 21 15.22 12.21 10.56
N PRO A 22 14.22 11.35 10.33
CA PRO A 22 12.81 11.76 10.29
C PRO A 22 12.33 12.36 11.62
N GLU A 23 12.90 11.94 12.77
CA GLU A 23 12.60 12.47 14.10
C GLU A 23 12.83 13.97 14.20
N ASN A 24 13.84 14.52 13.55
CA ASN A 24 14.12 15.95 13.58
C ASN A 24 13.06 16.77 12.81
N ILE A 25 12.55 16.21 11.71
CA ILE A 25 11.49 16.83 10.92
C ILE A 25 10.18 16.84 11.71
N ILE A 26 9.86 15.75 12.38
CA ILE A 26 8.67 15.63 13.21
C ILE A 26 8.73 16.56 14.40
N ALA A 27 9.87 16.63 15.09
CA ALA A 27 10.09 17.56 16.17
C ALA A 27 9.94 19.02 15.71
N ALA A 28 10.45 19.35 14.51
CA ALA A 28 10.29 20.66 13.89
C ALA A 28 8.82 20.95 13.55
N LEU A 29 8.09 19.96 13.00
CA LEU A 29 6.66 20.07 12.69
C LEU A 29 5.82 20.32 13.95
N ILE A 30 6.09 19.60 15.04
CA ILE A 30 5.43 19.81 16.33
C ILE A 30 5.73 21.22 16.85
N SER A 31 7.00 21.65 16.84
CA SER A 31 7.40 22.98 17.27
C SER A 31 6.79 24.10 16.41
N VAL A 32 6.70 23.88 15.09
CA VAL A 32 6.01 24.84 14.19
C VAL A 32 4.52 24.88 14.51
N SER A 33 3.88 23.74 14.78
CA SER A 33 2.45 23.67 15.12
C SER A 33 2.10 24.43 16.40
N GLU A 34 3.05 24.52 17.35
CA GLU A 34 2.87 25.28 18.60
C GLU A 34 2.87 26.81 18.37
N ARG A 35 3.37 27.26 17.23
CA ARG A 35 3.53 28.69 16.89
C ARG A 35 2.59 29.15 15.76
N ILE A 36 1.71 28.27 15.29
CA ILE A 36 0.79 28.58 14.20
C ILE A 36 -0.31 29.50 14.69
N ILE A 37 -0.54 30.59 13.95
CA ILE A 37 -1.63 31.54 14.16
C ILE A 37 -2.91 30.96 13.53
N VAL A 38 -4.08 31.40 14.02
CA VAL A 38 -5.42 30.93 13.63
C VAL A 38 -5.61 30.78 12.11
N ASP A 39 -5.14 31.77 11.34
CA ASP A 39 -5.29 31.78 9.87
C ASP A 39 -4.50 30.71 9.13
N ASP A 40 -3.49 30.12 9.76
CA ASP A 40 -2.64 29.08 9.18
C ASP A 40 -2.98 27.66 9.71
N GLY A 41 -3.89 27.53 10.67
CA GLY A 41 -4.22 26.24 11.29
C GLY A 41 -4.85 25.24 10.30
N ALA A 42 -5.80 25.71 9.49
CA ALA A 42 -6.42 24.89 8.45
C ALA A 42 -5.40 24.45 7.39
N TYR A 43 -4.50 25.36 7.00
CA TYR A 43 -3.43 25.02 6.05
C TYR A 43 -2.44 24.01 6.64
N PHE A 44 -2.11 24.13 7.92
CA PHE A 44 -1.25 23.16 8.59
C PHE A 44 -1.88 21.78 8.67
N LEU A 45 -3.19 21.68 8.90
CA LEU A 45 -3.90 20.41 8.88
C LEU A 45 -3.89 19.76 7.48
N LEU A 46 -4.13 20.53 6.43
CA LEU A 46 -4.00 20.03 5.05
C LEU A 46 -2.59 19.54 4.79
N PHE A 47 -1.57 20.30 5.19
CA PHE A 47 -0.18 19.88 5.07
C PHE A 47 0.11 18.58 5.82
N LEU A 48 -0.41 18.41 7.04
CA LEU A 48 -0.23 17.18 7.80
C LEU A 48 -0.96 15.99 7.15
N GLN A 49 -2.15 16.21 6.58
CA GLN A 49 -2.88 15.19 5.83
C GLN A 49 -2.07 14.70 4.63
N ASP A 50 -1.47 15.61 3.87
CA ASP A 50 -0.63 15.27 2.72
C ASP A 50 0.68 14.58 3.13
N MET A 51 1.24 14.93 4.27
CA MET A 51 2.51 14.38 4.77
C MET A 51 2.36 13.08 5.54
N PHE A 52 1.17 12.79 6.08
CA PHE A 52 0.95 11.65 6.96
C PHE A 52 1.30 10.30 6.32
N PRO A 53 0.97 10.02 5.04
CA PRO A 53 1.36 8.78 4.38
C PRO A 53 2.87 8.58 4.28
N TYR A 54 3.63 9.67 4.19
CA TYR A 54 5.10 9.63 4.15
C TYR A 54 5.71 9.50 5.54
N LEU A 55 5.05 10.06 6.56
CA LEU A 55 5.50 9.99 7.94
C LEU A 55 5.32 8.58 8.51
N ASP A 56 4.24 7.88 8.18
CA ASP A 56 3.93 6.54 8.68
C ASP A 56 5.06 5.53 8.42
N LYS A 57 5.77 5.64 7.30
CA LYS A 57 6.87 4.74 6.93
C LYS A 57 8.12 4.88 7.82
N TYR A 58 8.31 6.01 8.49
CA TYR A 58 9.50 6.36 9.28
C TYR A 58 9.19 6.67 10.74
N PHE A 59 7.92 6.46 11.16
CA PHE A 59 7.48 6.87 12.48
C PHE A 59 8.08 6.01 13.59
N VAL A 60 8.78 6.67 14.48
CA VAL A 60 9.02 6.16 15.83
C VAL A 60 7.71 6.25 16.60
N SER A 61 7.30 5.16 17.23
CA SER A 61 6.01 4.98 17.94
C SER A 61 5.60 6.12 18.89
N ASP A 62 6.55 6.93 19.31
CA ASP A 62 6.35 7.99 20.31
C ASP A 62 5.85 9.32 19.72
N TYR A 63 5.99 9.53 18.41
CA TYR A 63 5.65 10.81 17.78
C TYR A 63 4.24 10.84 17.20
N LEU A 64 3.76 9.74 16.63
CA LEU A 64 2.43 9.67 16.05
C LEU A 64 1.31 10.00 17.05
N PRO A 65 1.30 9.48 18.29
CA PRO A 65 0.31 9.88 19.29
C PRO A 65 0.35 11.39 19.58
N LYS A 66 1.53 11.96 19.78
CA LYS A 66 1.69 13.40 20.04
C LYS A 66 1.17 14.27 18.90
N LEU A 67 1.47 13.87 17.67
CA LEU A 67 0.98 14.57 16.47
C LEU A 67 -0.55 14.46 16.35
N THR A 68 -1.09 13.28 16.60
CA THR A 68 -2.54 13.03 16.57
C THR A 68 -3.27 13.85 17.64
N ASP A 69 -2.72 13.94 18.85
CA ASP A 69 -3.25 14.77 19.92
C ASP A 69 -3.20 16.25 19.54
N ARG A 70 -2.11 16.70 18.91
CA ARG A 70 -1.97 18.08 18.43
C ARG A 70 -2.95 18.40 17.31
N ILE A 71 -3.16 17.49 16.35
CA ILE A 71 -4.19 17.63 15.31
C ILE A 71 -5.57 17.75 15.96
N SER A 72 -5.89 16.88 16.93
CA SER A 72 -7.17 16.95 17.65
C SER A 72 -7.39 18.29 18.32
N TYR A 73 -6.37 18.81 19.00
CA TYR A 73 -6.41 20.14 19.63
C TYR A 73 -6.65 21.26 18.61
N LEU A 74 -5.92 21.27 17.49
CA LEU A 74 -6.06 22.29 16.45
C LEU A 74 -7.44 22.24 15.78
N MET A 75 -8.00 21.04 15.58
CA MET A 75 -9.36 20.89 15.06
C MET A 75 -10.41 21.50 16.00
N GLU A 76 -10.27 21.30 17.30
CA GLU A 76 -11.16 21.90 18.30
C GLU A 76 -11.01 23.42 18.35
N GLU A 77 -9.78 23.92 18.41
CA GLU A 77 -9.48 25.34 18.51
C GLU A 77 -9.98 26.12 17.30
N TYR A 78 -9.77 25.60 16.10
CA TYR A 78 -10.15 26.25 14.85
C TYR A 78 -11.53 25.83 14.33
N LYS A 79 -12.29 25.05 15.10
CA LYS A 79 -13.63 24.55 14.76
C LYS A 79 -13.64 23.83 13.40
N LEU A 80 -12.61 23.06 13.12
CA LEU A 80 -12.48 22.24 11.91
C LEU A 80 -13.21 20.92 12.16
N ASP A 81 -14.48 20.88 11.85
CA ASP A 81 -15.39 19.76 12.14
C ASP A 81 -16.08 19.25 10.88
N SER A 82 -15.39 19.30 9.72
CA SER A 82 -15.94 18.67 8.53
C SER A 82 -15.98 17.14 8.67
N PRO A 83 -16.89 16.44 7.98
CA PRO A 83 -16.91 14.98 7.96
C PRO A 83 -15.55 14.39 7.53
N CYS A 84 -14.86 15.00 6.56
CA CYS A 84 -13.54 14.57 6.10
C CYS A 84 -12.50 14.69 7.23
N ASP A 85 -12.45 15.83 7.92
CA ASP A 85 -11.48 16.07 9.00
C ASP A 85 -11.69 15.10 10.17
N ARG A 86 -12.95 14.86 10.56
CA ARG A 86 -13.29 13.88 11.59
C ARG A 86 -12.88 12.45 11.21
N SER A 87 -13.10 12.09 9.96
CA SER A 87 -12.74 10.74 9.46
C SER A 87 -11.24 10.54 9.44
N LEU A 88 -10.47 11.53 8.98
CA LEU A 88 -9.01 11.50 9.00
C LEU A 88 -8.45 11.42 10.43
N LEU A 89 -8.97 12.24 11.35
CA LEU A 89 -8.55 12.15 12.75
C LEU A 89 -8.83 10.76 13.36
N LEU A 90 -9.96 10.14 13.01
CA LEU A 90 -10.27 8.78 13.47
C LEU A 90 -9.31 7.75 12.90
N ASP A 91 -8.90 7.89 11.64
CA ASP A 91 -7.90 7.00 11.03
C ASP A 91 -6.52 7.17 11.67
N TYR A 92 -6.08 8.40 11.95
CA TYR A 92 -4.85 8.64 12.70
C TYR A 92 -4.88 8.04 14.11
N LYS A 93 -6.03 8.15 14.80
CA LYS A 93 -6.21 7.47 16.08
C LYS A 93 -6.17 5.94 15.94
N ALA A 94 -6.63 5.40 14.82
CA ALA A 94 -6.51 3.96 14.55
C ALA A 94 -5.04 3.54 14.38
N GLU A 95 -4.22 4.32 13.67
CA GLU A 95 -2.78 4.08 13.56
C GLU A 95 -2.10 4.07 14.94
N CYS A 96 -2.47 5.00 15.83
CA CYS A 96 -1.96 4.99 17.21
C CYS A 96 -2.30 3.68 17.97
N PHE A 97 -3.47 3.08 17.71
CA PHE A 97 -3.83 1.78 18.26
C PHE A 97 -3.03 0.64 17.63
N LEU A 98 -2.76 0.69 16.32
CA LEU A 98 -1.92 -0.31 15.63
C LEU A 98 -0.50 -0.36 16.20
N LEU A 99 0.10 0.79 16.50
CA LEU A 99 1.41 0.85 17.15
C LEU A 99 1.43 0.13 18.51
N LYS A 100 0.31 0.17 19.22
CA LYS A 100 0.11 -0.54 20.50
C LYS A 100 -0.35 -1.98 20.33
N ARG A 101 -0.48 -2.47 19.08
CA ARG A 101 -1.05 -3.78 18.72
C ARG A 101 -2.50 -4.00 19.21
N ASP A 102 -3.21 -2.91 19.47
CA ASP A 102 -4.62 -2.91 19.81
C ASP A 102 -5.49 -2.87 18.55
N TYR A 103 -5.45 -3.96 17.81
CA TYR A 103 -6.13 -4.08 16.52
C TYR A 103 -7.64 -3.90 16.64
N GLY A 104 -8.24 -4.34 17.75
CA GLY A 104 -9.69 -4.23 17.99
C GLY A 104 -10.16 -2.78 18.06
N ASN A 105 -9.44 -1.91 18.76
CA ASN A 105 -9.76 -0.50 18.82
C ASN A 105 -9.37 0.24 17.50
N ALA A 106 -8.33 -0.19 16.80
CA ALA A 106 -8.01 0.32 15.48
C ALA A 106 -9.15 0.08 14.49
N VAL A 107 -9.67 -1.16 14.40
CA VAL A 107 -10.85 -1.50 13.57
C VAL A 107 -12.03 -0.60 13.91
N LYS A 108 -12.41 -0.50 15.18
CA LYS A 108 -13.54 0.35 15.62
C LYS A 108 -13.40 1.81 15.21
N LYS A 109 -12.18 2.35 15.22
CA LYS A 109 -11.95 3.74 14.79
C LYS A 109 -12.09 3.89 13.29
N ARG A 110 -11.54 2.96 12.49
CA ARG A 110 -11.67 2.95 11.04
C ARG A 110 -13.11 2.74 10.58
N GLU A 111 -13.85 1.81 11.20
CA GLU A 111 -15.28 1.63 10.91
C GLU A 111 -16.11 2.90 11.19
N LYS A 112 -15.77 3.65 12.27
CA LYS A 112 -16.40 4.96 12.52
C LYS A 112 -16.05 5.99 11.44
N ALA A 113 -14.80 6.05 11.01
CA ALA A 113 -14.36 6.94 9.94
C ALA A 113 -15.08 6.60 8.62
N ILE A 114 -15.14 5.33 8.25
CA ILE A 114 -15.84 4.82 7.08
C ILE A 114 -17.33 5.20 7.12
N ASN A 115 -18.02 4.97 8.24
CA ASN A 115 -19.44 5.29 8.37
C ASN A 115 -19.73 6.79 8.18
N ILE A 116 -18.83 7.67 8.63
CA ILE A 116 -18.94 9.12 8.39
C ILE A 116 -18.81 9.41 6.88
N MET A 117 -17.81 8.80 6.24
CA MET A 117 -17.53 9.05 4.82
C MET A 117 -18.57 8.43 3.88
N GLU A 118 -19.12 7.26 4.20
CA GLU A 118 -20.21 6.65 3.43
C GLU A 118 -21.44 7.55 3.42
N LYS A 119 -21.81 8.13 4.57
CA LYS A 119 -22.92 9.08 4.66
C LYS A 119 -22.69 10.36 3.88
N LEU A 120 -21.44 10.83 3.81
CA LEU A 120 -21.08 11.98 3.00
C LEU A 120 -21.10 11.62 1.52
N HIS A 121 -20.50 10.48 1.16
CA HIS A 121 -20.38 9.99 -0.21
C HIS A 121 -21.74 9.77 -0.89
N THR A 122 -22.75 9.30 -0.14
CA THR A 122 -24.11 9.15 -0.68
C THR A 122 -24.82 10.48 -0.95
N LYS A 123 -24.36 11.60 -0.36
CA LYS A 123 -24.98 12.92 -0.52
C LYS A 123 -24.25 13.79 -1.54
N ASP A 124 -22.91 13.76 -1.48
CA ASP A 124 -22.00 14.61 -2.25
C ASP A 124 -20.85 13.76 -2.74
N ALA A 125 -21.15 12.88 -3.69
CA ALA A 125 -20.16 12.00 -4.29
C ALA A 125 -19.24 12.80 -5.22
N ASP A 126 -18.06 13.14 -4.72
CA ASP A 126 -16.98 13.74 -5.50
C ASP A 126 -15.71 12.90 -5.44
N MET A 127 -14.73 13.25 -6.27
CA MET A 127 -13.44 12.55 -6.33
C MET A 127 -12.71 12.55 -4.98
N ARG A 128 -12.78 13.62 -4.21
CA ARG A 128 -12.09 13.75 -2.91
C ARG A 128 -12.71 12.80 -1.87
N THR A 129 -14.04 12.76 -1.79
CA THR A 129 -14.76 11.87 -0.87
C THR A 129 -14.57 10.41 -1.25
N ALA A 130 -14.61 10.08 -2.55
CA ALA A 130 -14.34 8.74 -3.06
C ALA A 130 -12.92 8.28 -2.74
N ASN A 131 -11.93 9.13 -2.97
CA ASN A 131 -10.53 8.81 -2.68
C ASN A 131 -10.30 8.56 -1.17
N LEU A 132 -10.83 9.45 -0.31
CA LEU A 132 -10.71 9.28 1.14
C LEU A 132 -11.39 8.00 1.62
N LEU A 133 -12.62 7.72 1.14
CA LEU A 133 -13.37 6.52 1.52
C LEU A 133 -12.62 5.25 1.07
N SER A 134 -12.12 5.22 -0.16
CA SER A 134 -11.32 4.11 -0.68
C SER A 134 -10.05 3.89 0.17
N ASN A 135 -9.35 4.95 0.55
CA ASN A 135 -8.16 4.84 1.41
C ASN A 135 -8.49 4.31 2.80
N LEU A 136 -9.61 4.70 3.40
CA LEU A 136 -10.07 4.17 4.69
C LEU A 136 -10.35 2.67 4.63
N TYR A 137 -10.99 2.20 3.56
CA TYR A 137 -11.21 0.76 3.35
C TYR A 137 -9.90 -0.01 3.12
N ASN A 138 -8.95 0.56 2.37
CA ASN A 138 -7.61 -0.01 2.22
C ASN A 138 -6.88 -0.13 3.58
N ASN A 139 -6.92 0.91 4.40
CA ASN A 139 -6.33 0.89 5.73
C ASN A 139 -7.01 -0.12 6.66
N LEU A 140 -8.35 -0.26 6.57
CA LEU A 140 -9.10 -1.29 7.31
C LEU A 140 -8.67 -2.69 6.87
N SER A 141 -8.50 -2.93 5.56
CA SER A 141 -7.98 -4.19 5.02
C SER A 141 -6.63 -4.54 5.62
N ASN A 142 -5.70 -3.59 5.65
CA ASN A 142 -4.38 -3.78 6.26
C ASN A 142 -4.48 -4.16 7.75
N THR A 143 -5.42 -3.56 8.49
CA THR A 143 -5.66 -3.93 9.89
C THR A 143 -6.15 -5.38 10.01
N TYR A 144 -7.07 -5.80 9.16
CA TYR A 144 -7.55 -7.19 9.15
C TYR A 144 -6.44 -8.18 8.78
N LEU A 145 -5.50 -7.82 7.89
CA LEU A 145 -4.32 -8.64 7.61
C LEU A 145 -3.44 -8.84 8.84
N LEU A 146 -3.19 -7.78 9.62
CA LEU A 146 -2.44 -7.88 10.88
C LEU A 146 -3.15 -8.78 11.89
N MET A 147 -4.48 -8.86 11.83
CA MET A 147 -5.30 -9.77 12.64
C MET A 147 -5.39 -11.18 12.05
N LYS A 148 -4.77 -11.46 10.90
CA LYS A 148 -4.87 -12.71 10.12
C LYS A 148 -6.31 -13.04 9.67
N ARG A 149 -7.13 -12.01 9.47
CA ARG A 149 -8.52 -12.10 9.00
C ARG A 149 -8.57 -11.83 7.49
N GLY A 150 -8.09 -12.80 6.70
CA GLY A 150 -7.87 -12.64 5.25
C GLY A 150 -9.16 -12.35 4.47
N ASN A 151 -10.28 -12.99 4.80
CA ASN A 151 -11.55 -12.79 4.10
C ASN A 151 -12.09 -11.37 4.30
N GLU A 152 -12.04 -10.85 5.53
CA GLU A 152 -12.48 -9.49 5.81
C GLU A 152 -11.54 -8.45 5.18
N ALA A 153 -10.25 -8.76 5.15
CA ALA A 153 -9.27 -7.93 4.45
C ALA A 153 -9.57 -7.86 2.94
N ALA A 154 -9.84 -9.00 2.30
CA ALA A 154 -10.20 -9.07 0.88
C ALA A 154 -11.49 -8.29 0.59
N ASN A 155 -12.51 -8.44 1.44
CA ASN A 155 -13.78 -7.72 1.26
C ASN A 155 -13.59 -6.20 1.37
N ALA A 156 -12.87 -5.73 2.38
CA ALA A 156 -12.61 -4.30 2.56
C ALA A 156 -11.82 -3.73 1.36
N LEU A 157 -10.80 -4.46 0.89
CA LEU A 157 -10.00 -3.99 -0.24
C LEU A 157 -10.77 -4.03 -1.57
N ARG A 158 -11.69 -5.01 -1.75
CA ARG A 158 -12.61 -5.03 -2.89
C ARG A 158 -13.51 -3.80 -2.89
N THR A 159 -14.10 -3.44 -1.75
CA THR A 159 -14.90 -2.22 -1.63
C THR A 159 -14.09 -0.97 -1.97
N ALA A 160 -12.83 -0.88 -1.50
CA ALA A 160 -11.94 0.21 -1.87
C ALA A 160 -11.71 0.30 -3.39
N PHE A 161 -11.51 -0.85 -4.02
CA PHE A 161 -11.33 -0.95 -5.46
C PHE A 161 -12.60 -0.57 -6.24
N ASP A 162 -13.76 -1.10 -5.84
CA ASP A 162 -15.05 -0.82 -6.50
C ASP A 162 -15.36 0.68 -6.49
N ILE A 163 -15.12 1.36 -5.35
CA ILE A 163 -15.25 2.82 -5.25
C ILE A 163 -14.33 3.51 -6.26
N ARG A 164 -13.07 3.12 -6.40
CA ARG A 164 -12.14 3.72 -7.37
C ARG A 164 -12.57 3.49 -8.80
N MET A 165 -13.04 2.30 -9.13
CA MET A 165 -13.52 1.97 -10.48
C MET A 165 -14.77 2.75 -10.85
N GLU A 166 -15.68 3.00 -9.89
CA GLU A 166 -16.85 3.86 -10.11
C GLU A 166 -16.46 5.28 -10.52
N TYR A 167 -15.35 5.79 -9.96
CA TYR A 167 -14.82 7.13 -10.25
C TYR A 167 -13.66 7.14 -11.25
N ALA A 168 -13.45 6.06 -11.98
CA ALA A 168 -12.40 5.94 -13.00
C ALA A 168 -12.46 7.08 -14.03
N HIS A 169 -13.68 7.44 -14.47
CA HIS A 169 -13.92 8.52 -15.44
C HIS A 169 -13.47 9.91 -14.93
N LEU A 170 -13.22 10.07 -13.63
CA LEU A 170 -12.68 11.28 -13.02
C LEU A 170 -11.15 11.23 -12.83
N GLY A 171 -10.46 10.25 -13.40
CA GLY A 171 -9.01 10.09 -13.34
C GLY A 171 -8.49 9.36 -12.10
N LEU A 172 -9.36 8.76 -11.27
CA LEU A 172 -8.90 8.02 -10.08
C LEU A 172 -8.15 6.72 -10.41
N THR A 173 -8.41 6.11 -11.56
CA THR A 173 -7.72 4.88 -11.99
C THR A 173 -6.29 5.10 -12.46
N GLU A 174 -5.95 6.31 -12.87
CA GLU A 174 -4.61 6.68 -13.35
C GLU A 174 -3.62 6.91 -12.21
N SER A 175 -4.08 6.87 -10.97
CA SER A 175 -3.23 7.13 -9.82
C SER A 175 -2.37 5.91 -9.46
N HIS A 176 -1.12 6.15 -9.08
CA HIS A 176 -0.23 5.14 -8.49
C HIS A 176 -0.89 4.39 -7.32
N ASP A 177 -1.70 5.07 -6.54
CA ASP A 177 -2.47 4.48 -5.43
C ASP A 177 -3.47 3.43 -5.89
N THR A 178 -4.08 3.59 -7.06
CA THR A 178 -5.02 2.61 -7.62
C THR A 178 -4.29 1.33 -8.00
N LEU A 179 -3.18 1.43 -8.72
CA LEU A 179 -2.35 0.26 -9.07
C LEU A 179 -1.87 -0.45 -7.80
N GLN A 180 -1.43 0.29 -6.79
CA GLN A 180 -0.99 -0.29 -5.52
C GLN A 180 -2.14 -1.02 -4.79
N GLN A 181 -3.35 -0.48 -4.78
CA GLN A 181 -4.50 -1.15 -4.17
C GLN A 181 -4.90 -2.41 -4.93
N MET A 182 -4.90 -2.39 -6.26
CA MET A 182 -5.16 -3.57 -7.08
C MET A 182 -4.14 -4.68 -6.79
N MET A 183 -2.86 -4.33 -6.71
CA MET A 183 -1.79 -5.28 -6.38
C MET A 183 -1.96 -5.86 -4.98
N ASN A 184 -2.31 -5.03 -3.99
CA ASN A 184 -2.60 -5.50 -2.64
C ASN A 184 -3.79 -6.48 -2.64
N LEU A 185 -4.86 -6.19 -3.40
CA LEU A 185 -6.01 -7.08 -3.53
C LEU A 185 -5.63 -8.40 -4.18
N ILE A 186 -4.87 -8.38 -5.27
CA ILE A 186 -4.36 -9.61 -5.92
C ILE A 186 -3.58 -10.45 -4.91
N ASN A 187 -2.65 -9.85 -4.17
CA ASN A 187 -1.85 -10.56 -3.17
C ASN A 187 -2.71 -11.22 -2.08
N ILE A 188 -3.73 -10.52 -1.57
CA ILE A 188 -4.64 -11.06 -0.56
C ILE A 188 -5.46 -12.23 -1.13
N LEU A 189 -5.98 -12.10 -2.35
CA LEU A 189 -6.74 -13.14 -3.02
C LEU A 189 -5.88 -14.39 -3.26
N LEU A 190 -4.62 -14.21 -3.68
CA LEU A 190 -3.67 -15.31 -3.82
C LEU A 190 -3.36 -15.99 -2.47
N LEU A 191 -3.16 -15.23 -1.41
CA LEU A 191 -2.95 -15.78 -0.06
C LEU A 191 -4.18 -16.53 0.45
N SER A 192 -5.37 -16.07 0.11
CA SER A 192 -6.65 -16.71 0.45
C SER A 192 -7.00 -17.89 -0.48
N LYS A 193 -6.14 -18.19 -1.46
CA LYS A 193 -6.33 -19.21 -2.50
C LYS A 193 -7.56 -18.98 -3.39
N ASP A 194 -7.98 -17.75 -3.53
CA ASP A 194 -9.07 -17.34 -4.43
C ASP A 194 -8.50 -16.98 -5.81
N ALA A 195 -8.10 -17.98 -6.57
CA ALA A 195 -7.50 -17.82 -7.88
C ALA A 195 -8.47 -17.17 -8.88
N GLY A 196 -9.75 -17.47 -8.81
CA GLY A 196 -10.77 -16.94 -9.72
C GLY A 196 -10.89 -15.42 -9.62
N ASN A 197 -11.09 -14.89 -8.42
CA ASN A 197 -11.15 -13.45 -8.20
C ASN A 197 -9.80 -12.76 -8.42
N ALA A 198 -8.69 -13.42 -8.05
CA ALA A 198 -7.35 -12.88 -8.32
C ALA A 198 -7.13 -12.67 -9.82
N LYS A 199 -7.57 -13.60 -10.66
CA LYS A 199 -7.44 -13.52 -12.12
C LYS A 199 -8.21 -12.33 -12.70
N ILE A 200 -9.46 -12.11 -12.26
CA ILE A 200 -10.29 -10.97 -12.71
C ILE A 200 -9.61 -9.63 -12.41
N VAL A 201 -9.14 -9.45 -11.19
CA VAL A 201 -8.46 -8.20 -10.79
C VAL A 201 -7.12 -8.05 -11.52
N LEU A 202 -6.40 -9.16 -11.72
CA LEU A 202 -5.11 -9.15 -12.43
C LEU A 202 -5.23 -8.79 -13.91
N GLU A 203 -6.29 -9.22 -14.58
CA GLU A 203 -6.55 -8.83 -15.98
C GLU A 203 -6.78 -7.33 -16.12
N GLN A 204 -7.52 -6.73 -15.19
CA GLN A 204 -7.72 -5.28 -15.14
C GLN A 204 -6.43 -4.52 -14.81
N TYR A 205 -5.66 -5.01 -13.83
CA TYR A 205 -4.36 -4.45 -13.46
C TYR A 205 -3.37 -4.49 -14.64
N GLU A 206 -3.26 -5.62 -15.32
CA GLU A 206 -2.38 -5.76 -16.49
C GLU A 206 -2.77 -4.81 -17.62
N SER A 207 -4.08 -4.63 -17.87
CA SER A 207 -4.56 -3.67 -18.87
C SER A 207 -4.12 -2.24 -18.56
N LEU A 208 -4.28 -1.79 -17.30
CA LEU A 208 -3.83 -0.46 -16.87
C LEU A 208 -2.31 -0.32 -16.91
N VAL A 209 -1.57 -1.35 -16.53
CA VAL A 209 -0.10 -1.35 -16.58
C VAL A 209 0.38 -1.21 -18.03
N LEU A 210 -0.22 -1.92 -18.98
CA LEU A 210 0.16 -1.84 -20.40
C LEU A 210 -0.27 -0.53 -21.05
N GLU A 211 -1.35 0.09 -20.59
CA GLU A 211 -1.83 1.38 -21.07
C GLU A 211 -0.96 2.55 -20.60
N HIS A 212 -0.52 2.55 -19.35
CA HIS A 212 0.16 3.69 -18.72
C HIS A 212 1.66 3.49 -18.49
N LEU A 213 2.13 2.25 -18.50
CA LEU A 213 3.52 1.89 -18.29
C LEU A 213 4.06 1.11 -19.49
N SER A 214 5.06 0.29 -19.29
CA SER A 214 5.62 -0.56 -20.36
C SER A 214 5.61 -2.04 -19.96
N ASP A 215 5.74 -2.90 -20.97
CA ASP A 215 5.91 -4.36 -20.81
C ASP A 215 7.25 -4.76 -20.17
N ASN A 216 8.15 -3.79 -19.97
CA ASN A 216 9.41 -3.95 -19.26
C ASN A 216 9.38 -3.31 -17.87
N SER A 217 8.23 -2.81 -17.40
CA SER A 217 8.09 -2.21 -16.09
C SER A 217 8.10 -3.25 -14.96
N LEU A 218 8.46 -2.82 -13.75
CA LEU A 218 8.35 -3.67 -12.56
C LEU A 218 6.92 -4.19 -12.38
N ASP A 219 5.91 -3.33 -12.58
CA ASP A 219 4.50 -3.68 -12.44
C ASP A 219 4.09 -4.80 -13.41
N TYR A 220 4.58 -4.77 -14.66
CA TYR A 220 4.34 -5.85 -15.61
C TYR A 220 5.05 -7.16 -15.20
N GLY A 221 6.25 -7.07 -14.65
CA GLY A 221 6.94 -8.22 -14.04
C GLY A 221 6.13 -8.84 -12.90
N ILE A 222 5.49 -8.01 -12.07
CA ILE A 222 4.61 -8.47 -10.99
C ILE A 222 3.32 -9.09 -11.56
N CYS A 223 2.77 -8.59 -12.68
CA CYS A 223 1.67 -9.26 -13.38
C CYS A 223 2.07 -10.68 -13.77
N LYS A 224 3.25 -10.87 -14.35
CA LYS A 224 3.74 -12.20 -14.74
C LYS A 224 3.96 -13.11 -13.55
N LEU A 225 4.53 -12.59 -12.44
CA LEU A 225 4.66 -13.33 -11.19
C LEU A 225 3.30 -13.81 -10.68
N SER A 226 2.31 -12.93 -10.63
CA SER A 226 0.96 -13.24 -10.15
C SER A 226 0.25 -14.25 -11.05
N LYS A 227 0.39 -14.13 -12.39
CA LYS A 227 -0.10 -15.14 -13.35
C LYS A 227 0.51 -16.50 -13.09
N GLY A 228 1.83 -16.58 -12.93
CA GLY A 228 2.51 -17.83 -12.63
C GLY A 228 2.06 -18.46 -11.31
N ILE A 229 1.74 -17.66 -10.29
CA ILE A 229 1.17 -18.16 -9.03
C ILE A 229 -0.23 -18.72 -9.25
N ILE A 230 -1.09 -18.04 -10.01
CA ILE A 230 -2.44 -18.50 -10.36
C ILE A 230 -2.34 -19.82 -11.12
N ASP A 231 -1.48 -19.92 -12.15
CA ASP A 231 -1.27 -21.12 -12.92
C ASP A 231 -0.83 -22.33 -12.04
N MET A 232 0.02 -22.07 -11.04
CA MET A 232 0.39 -23.11 -10.06
C MET A 232 -0.80 -23.55 -9.20
N MET A 233 -1.73 -22.66 -8.88
CA MET A 233 -2.94 -22.98 -8.11
C MET A 233 -3.93 -23.77 -8.98
N GLU A 234 -4.03 -23.45 -10.26
CA GLU A 234 -4.86 -24.14 -11.25
C GLU A 234 -4.26 -25.48 -11.73
N GLY A 235 -3.00 -25.75 -11.40
CA GLY A 235 -2.32 -27.00 -11.74
C GLY A 235 -1.83 -27.07 -13.17
N THR A 236 -1.46 -25.93 -13.76
CA THR A 236 -0.89 -25.79 -15.12
C THR A 236 0.60 -25.45 -15.07
N PRO A 237 1.50 -26.43 -14.82
CA PRO A 237 2.91 -26.15 -14.54
C PRO A 237 3.67 -25.58 -15.74
N GLU A 238 3.29 -25.89 -16.97
CA GLU A 238 3.92 -25.36 -18.18
C GLU A 238 3.66 -23.85 -18.31
N SER A 239 2.42 -23.42 -18.10
CA SER A 239 2.03 -22.00 -18.10
C SER A 239 2.70 -21.25 -16.95
N ALA A 240 2.72 -21.87 -15.76
CA ALA A 240 3.41 -21.33 -14.59
C ALA A 240 4.91 -21.11 -14.84
N GLU A 241 5.61 -22.07 -15.48
CA GLU A 241 7.03 -21.92 -15.83
C GLU A 241 7.24 -20.70 -16.74
N VAL A 242 6.45 -20.57 -17.80
CA VAL A 242 6.53 -19.44 -18.75
C VAL A 242 6.35 -18.10 -18.04
N ASN A 243 5.30 -17.97 -17.23
CA ASN A 243 5.00 -16.73 -16.55
C ASN A 243 6.02 -16.37 -15.44
N LEU A 244 6.49 -17.36 -14.67
CA LEU A 244 7.49 -17.13 -13.61
C LEU A 244 8.87 -16.79 -14.18
N LEU A 245 9.29 -17.42 -15.30
CA LEU A 245 10.55 -17.07 -15.97
C LEU A 245 10.48 -15.68 -16.62
N ALA A 246 9.34 -15.31 -17.20
CA ALA A 246 9.12 -13.96 -17.69
C ALA A 246 9.20 -12.92 -16.53
N ALA A 247 8.62 -13.24 -15.38
CA ALA A 247 8.73 -12.40 -14.18
C ALA A 247 10.18 -12.25 -13.72
N GLU A 248 10.96 -13.36 -13.66
CA GLU A 248 12.39 -13.31 -13.31
C GLU A 248 13.16 -12.35 -14.23
N SER A 249 12.94 -12.46 -15.54
CA SER A 249 13.63 -11.61 -16.52
C SER A 249 13.23 -10.14 -16.40
N ILE A 250 11.92 -9.84 -16.36
CA ILE A 250 11.43 -8.46 -16.37
C ILE A 250 11.78 -7.76 -15.05
N ILE A 251 11.53 -8.39 -13.90
CA ILE A 251 11.85 -7.80 -12.57
C ILE A 251 13.35 -7.62 -12.43
N GLY A 252 14.16 -8.63 -12.87
CA GLY A 252 15.61 -8.54 -12.83
C GLY A 252 16.17 -7.39 -13.65
N ASN A 253 15.60 -7.12 -14.81
CA ASN A 253 15.98 -5.99 -15.66
C ASN A 253 15.51 -4.64 -15.09
N ALA A 254 14.33 -4.58 -14.50
CA ALA A 254 13.75 -3.33 -14.00
C ALA A 254 14.39 -2.84 -12.70
N VAL A 255 14.66 -3.74 -11.73
CA VAL A 255 15.10 -3.37 -10.37
C VAL A 255 16.25 -4.21 -9.82
N GLY A 256 16.88 -5.03 -10.66
CA GLY A 256 17.96 -5.92 -10.26
C GLY A 256 17.47 -7.20 -9.56
N THR A 257 18.42 -7.99 -9.06
CA THR A 257 18.13 -9.33 -8.51
C THR A 257 18.03 -9.38 -6.98
N ASP A 258 18.43 -8.32 -6.28
CA ASP A 258 18.41 -8.25 -4.80
C ASP A 258 17.21 -7.44 -4.31
N ASN A 259 16.03 -8.01 -4.43
CA ASN A 259 14.79 -7.43 -3.93
C ASN A 259 13.77 -8.53 -3.56
N ASP A 260 12.72 -8.18 -2.86
CA ASP A 260 11.73 -9.13 -2.34
C ASP A 260 10.86 -9.77 -3.45
N TYR A 261 10.65 -9.09 -4.57
CA TYR A 261 9.93 -9.67 -5.71
C TYR A 261 10.74 -10.78 -6.36
N MET A 262 12.06 -10.58 -6.53
CA MET A 262 12.94 -11.61 -7.05
C MET A 262 13.04 -12.81 -6.10
N LYS A 263 13.19 -12.58 -4.79
CA LYS A 263 13.16 -13.64 -3.77
C LYS A 263 11.84 -14.42 -3.83
N THR A 264 10.73 -13.73 -4.00
CA THR A 264 9.42 -14.36 -4.16
C THR A 264 9.35 -15.19 -5.45
N THR A 265 9.83 -14.66 -6.57
CA THR A 265 9.88 -15.35 -7.85
C THR A 265 10.72 -16.64 -7.75
N TYR A 266 11.91 -16.57 -7.17
CA TYR A 266 12.76 -17.74 -6.94
C TYR A 266 12.09 -18.81 -6.06
N ARG A 267 11.41 -18.37 -5.01
CA ARG A 267 10.65 -19.28 -4.12
C ARG A 267 9.55 -20.02 -4.88
N TYR A 268 8.80 -19.31 -5.76
CA TYR A 268 7.75 -19.97 -6.55
C TYR A 268 8.33 -20.88 -7.64
N LEU A 269 9.41 -20.51 -8.31
CA LEU A 269 10.12 -21.39 -9.26
C LEU A 269 10.67 -22.66 -8.57
N ASN A 270 11.28 -22.52 -7.40
CA ASN A 270 11.69 -23.68 -6.60
C ASN A 270 10.50 -24.59 -6.29
N ASN A 271 9.39 -24.05 -5.80
CA ASN A 271 8.20 -24.81 -5.47
C ASN A 271 7.58 -25.48 -6.71
N LEU A 272 7.54 -24.79 -7.85
CA LEU A 272 7.06 -25.32 -9.12
C LEU A 272 7.88 -26.55 -9.53
N TYR A 273 9.20 -26.41 -9.62
CA TYR A 273 10.07 -27.48 -10.07
C TYR A 273 10.12 -28.66 -9.10
N ALA A 274 10.03 -28.41 -7.79
CA ALA A 274 9.93 -29.48 -6.79
C ALA A 274 8.65 -30.31 -6.99
N ARG A 275 7.50 -29.66 -7.21
CA ARG A 275 6.23 -30.36 -7.49
C ARG A 275 6.24 -31.08 -8.86
N TRP A 276 6.89 -30.48 -9.83
CA TRP A 276 6.99 -30.98 -11.20
C TRP A 276 8.08 -32.07 -11.37
N LYS A 277 8.69 -32.50 -10.25
CA LYS A 277 9.73 -33.53 -10.21
C LYS A 277 10.96 -33.24 -11.11
N LYS A 278 11.36 -31.95 -11.17
CA LYS A 278 12.57 -31.46 -11.82
C LYS A 278 13.59 -31.02 -10.76
N PRO A 279 14.28 -31.97 -10.06
CA PRO A 279 15.04 -31.68 -8.85
C PRO A 279 16.25 -30.76 -9.09
N GLU A 280 16.92 -30.86 -10.24
CA GLU A 280 18.06 -30.01 -10.57
C GLU A 280 17.68 -28.54 -10.63
N LYS A 281 16.57 -28.21 -11.33
CA LYS A 281 16.04 -26.85 -11.40
C LYS A 281 15.52 -26.37 -10.03
N ALA A 282 14.90 -27.25 -9.26
CA ALA A 282 14.45 -26.90 -7.91
C ALA A 282 15.64 -26.50 -7.01
N ILE A 283 16.75 -27.23 -7.07
CA ILE A 283 17.97 -26.91 -6.32
C ILE A 283 18.55 -25.56 -6.78
N GLU A 284 18.64 -25.32 -8.09
CA GLU A 284 19.13 -24.06 -8.66
C GLU A 284 18.36 -22.85 -8.07
N TYR A 285 17.01 -22.90 -8.12
CA TYR A 285 16.18 -21.79 -7.63
C TYR A 285 16.12 -21.69 -6.12
N ARG A 286 16.29 -22.78 -5.38
CA ARG A 286 16.50 -22.74 -3.95
C ARG A 286 17.78 -21.98 -3.60
N ASP A 287 18.87 -22.25 -4.31
CA ASP A 287 20.16 -21.63 -4.06
C ASP A 287 20.14 -20.14 -4.43
N LYS A 288 19.47 -19.75 -5.53
CA LYS A 288 19.17 -18.35 -5.86
C LYS A 288 18.37 -17.66 -4.74
N PHE A 289 17.34 -18.32 -4.23
CA PHE A 289 16.50 -17.78 -3.13
C PHE A 289 17.31 -17.58 -1.84
N LEU A 290 18.20 -18.50 -1.51
CA LEU A 290 19.05 -18.41 -0.32
C LEU A 290 20.26 -17.47 -0.51
N GLY A 291 20.50 -16.93 -1.70
CA GLY A 291 21.66 -16.09 -2.01
C GLY A 291 22.99 -16.85 -1.99
N VAL A 292 22.95 -18.17 -2.14
CA VAL A 292 24.15 -19.02 -2.20
C VAL A 292 24.84 -18.76 -3.52
N LYS A 293 26.01 -18.13 -3.49
CA LYS A 293 26.83 -17.94 -4.70
C LYS A 293 27.26 -19.29 -5.22
N GLN A 294 26.96 -19.61 -6.46
CA GLN A 294 27.34 -20.86 -7.16
C GLN A 294 28.86 -21.07 -7.30
N SER A 295 29.68 -20.29 -6.64
CA SER A 295 31.16 -20.34 -6.76
C SER A 295 31.84 -21.45 -5.96
N VAL A 296 31.12 -22.32 -5.27
CA VAL A 296 31.73 -23.35 -4.39
C VAL A 296 31.58 -24.79 -4.91
N LEU A 297 30.86 -25.01 -6.01
CA LEU A 297 30.61 -26.38 -6.52
C LEU A 297 31.37 -26.73 -7.84
N LYS A 298 32.46 -26.01 -8.16
CA LYS A 298 33.40 -26.40 -9.22
C LYS A 298 34.83 -26.48 -8.64
N GLN A 299 35.04 -27.40 -7.70
CA GLN A 299 36.34 -28.01 -7.41
C GLN A 299 36.18 -29.49 -7.27
#